data_de441783940e923a515f163d81328084
#
_entry.id   de441783940e923a515f163d81328084
#
_cell.length_a   1.000
_cell.length_b   1.000
_cell.length_c   1.000
_cell.angle_alpha   90.00
_cell.angle_beta   90.00
_cell.angle_gamma   90.00
#
_symmetry.space_group_name_H-M   'P 1'
#
loop_
_entity.id
_entity.type
_entity.pdbx_description
1 polymer ?
#
loop_
_entity_poly.entity_id
_entity_poly.type
_entity_poly.pdbx_seq_one_letter_code
_entity_poly.pdbx_strand_id
1 'polypeptide(L)'
;MLEDPLENVLNVVAHCLPMEQAVAVWDSALNKNLIDYPRLQRLPFNGVASQVLANVSRFADSGLESFVRLRLAWLKLRIVPQAWVLGHRVDYLIGDRLILLIDGSQHEGKQRRLDNAHDFELRQRGYEIIRVGYVEVMFDWPAVQLKIMQAIGLGMHLKKR
;
A
#
# COMPACT_ATOMS: atom_id res chain seq x y z
N MET A 1 30.33 4.03 -20.22
CA MET A 1 29.13 3.21 -20.13
C MET A 1 27.95 4.16 -20.32
N LEU A 2 27.14 3.96 -21.35
CA LEU A 2 25.93 4.77 -21.56
C LEU A 2 24.88 4.25 -20.56
N GLU A 3 24.56 5.05 -19.55
CA GLU A 3 23.43 4.77 -18.66
C GLU A 3 22.15 5.24 -19.33
N ASP A 4 21.16 4.36 -19.42
CA ASP A 4 19.83 4.74 -19.93
C ASP A 4 19.20 5.77 -18.98
N PRO A 5 18.60 6.84 -19.52
CA PRO A 5 17.81 7.76 -18.71
C PRO A 5 16.73 7.00 -17.93
N LEU A 6 16.49 7.41 -16.68
CA LEU A 6 15.51 6.75 -15.82
C LEU A 6 14.12 6.67 -16.46
N GLU A 7 13.75 7.69 -17.23
CA GLU A 7 12.50 7.76 -17.98
C GLU A 7 12.35 6.58 -18.98
N ASN A 8 13.42 6.22 -19.66
CA ASN A 8 13.43 5.07 -20.56
C ASN A 8 13.28 3.77 -19.79
N VAL A 9 13.99 3.64 -18.67
CA VAL A 9 13.89 2.46 -17.79
C VAL A 9 12.46 2.28 -17.29
N LEU A 10 11.83 3.35 -16.81
CA LEU A 10 10.44 3.32 -16.34
C LEU A 10 9.47 2.93 -17.48
N ASN A 11 9.67 3.48 -18.66
CA ASN A 11 8.85 3.13 -19.82
C ASN A 11 8.99 1.64 -20.20
N VAL A 12 10.22 1.11 -20.23
CA VAL A 12 10.48 -0.31 -20.47
C VAL A 12 9.80 -1.18 -19.40
N VAL A 13 9.94 -0.83 -18.13
CA VAL A 13 9.30 -1.52 -17.00
C VAL A 13 7.79 -1.59 -17.18
N ALA A 14 7.15 -0.48 -17.60
CA ALA A 14 5.71 -0.44 -17.82
C ALA A 14 5.23 -1.42 -18.91
N HIS A 15 6.05 -1.69 -19.92
CA HIS A 15 5.71 -2.60 -21.02
C HIS A 15 6.10 -4.06 -20.75
N CYS A 16 7.11 -4.29 -19.91
CA CYS A 16 7.67 -5.63 -19.68
C CYS A 16 7.09 -6.33 -18.44
N LEU A 17 6.58 -5.59 -17.46
CA LEU A 17 6.06 -6.16 -16.21
C LEU A 17 4.53 -6.11 -16.16
N PRO A 18 3.90 -7.03 -15.42
CA PRO A 18 2.49 -6.90 -15.05
C PRO A 18 2.22 -5.56 -14.36
N MET A 19 1.00 -5.01 -14.53
CA MET A 19 0.60 -3.69 -14.04
C MET A 19 0.97 -3.45 -12.57
N GLU A 20 0.65 -4.38 -11.67
CA GLU A 20 0.94 -4.25 -10.24
C GLU A 20 2.44 -4.11 -9.96
N GLN A 21 3.27 -4.89 -10.67
CA GLN A 21 4.73 -4.87 -10.53
C GLN A 21 5.32 -3.58 -11.10
N ALA A 22 4.83 -3.15 -12.26
CA ALA A 22 5.26 -1.90 -12.88
C ALA A 22 4.96 -0.70 -11.97
N VAL A 23 3.75 -0.62 -11.41
CA VAL A 23 3.38 0.43 -10.45
C VAL A 23 4.26 0.38 -9.20
N ALA A 24 4.53 -0.80 -8.64
CA ALA A 24 5.39 -0.94 -7.48
C ALA A 24 6.83 -0.45 -7.74
N VAL A 25 7.38 -0.70 -8.92
CA VAL A 25 8.70 -0.18 -9.33
C VAL A 25 8.69 1.35 -9.44
N TRP A 26 7.64 1.92 -10.06
CA TRP A 26 7.52 3.37 -10.20
C TRP A 26 7.32 4.07 -8.85
N ASP A 27 6.47 3.51 -7.97
CA ASP A 27 6.29 4.00 -6.59
C ASP A 27 7.63 3.94 -5.82
N SER A 28 8.42 2.87 -5.99
CA SER A 28 9.74 2.74 -5.39
C SER A 28 10.74 3.80 -5.91
N ALA A 29 10.68 4.13 -7.20
CA ALA A 29 11.53 5.18 -7.78
C ALA A 29 11.20 6.56 -7.18
N LEU A 30 9.93 6.86 -6.96
CA LEU A 30 9.47 8.07 -6.28
C LEU A 30 9.91 8.09 -4.81
N ASN A 31 9.70 7.01 -4.08
CA ASN A 31 10.05 6.90 -2.66
C ASN A 31 11.55 7.04 -2.43
N LYS A 32 12.36 6.51 -3.34
CA LYS A 32 13.83 6.67 -3.32
C LYS A 32 14.32 8.02 -3.85
N ASN A 33 13.41 8.93 -4.19
CA ASN A 33 13.72 10.24 -4.78
C ASN A 33 14.59 10.17 -6.05
N LEU A 34 14.49 9.10 -6.82
CA LEU A 34 15.17 8.98 -8.10
C LEU A 34 14.52 9.87 -9.17
N ILE A 35 13.25 10.13 -9.03
CA ILE A 35 12.45 11.07 -9.83
C ILE A 35 11.38 11.70 -8.94
N ASP A 36 11.05 12.97 -9.18
CA ASP A 36 9.91 13.61 -8.51
C ASP A 36 8.61 13.43 -9.29
N TYR A 37 7.49 13.45 -8.58
CA TYR A 37 6.17 13.23 -9.18
C TYR A 37 5.79 14.29 -10.22
N PRO A 38 6.04 15.61 -10.02
CA PRO A 38 5.79 16.61 -11.06
C PRO A 38 6.60 16.39 -12.34
N ARG A 39 7.84 15.91 -12.24
CA ARG A 39 8.65 15.55 -13.41
C ARG A 39 8.06 14.34 -14.11
N LEU A 40 7.69 13.30 -13.35
CA LEU A 40 7.10 12.08 -13.89
C LEU A 40 5.81 12.38 -14.67
N GLN A 41 4.96 13.28 -14.16
CA GLN A 41 3.71 13.69 -14.83
C GLN A 41 3.92 14.47 -16.15
N ARG A 42 5.05 15.14 -16.30
CA ARG A 42 5.38 15.93 -17.51
C ARG A 42 5.99 15.10 -18.63
N LEU A 43 6.40 13.87 -18.35
CA LEU A 43 6.96 13.00 -19.35
C LEU A 43 5.87 12.51 -20.32
N PRO A 44 6.18 12.43 -21.63
CA PRO A 44 5.20 12.10 -22.66
C PRO A 44 4.92 10.59 -22.72
N PHE A 45 4.53 10.02 -21.60
CA PHE A 45 4.12 8.61 -21.56
C PHE A 45 2.80 8.40 -22.28
N ASN A 46 2.68 7.30 -23.01
CA ASN A 46 1.48 6.88 -23.73
C ASN A 46 1.18 5.39 -23.46
N GLY A 47 0.01 4.94 -23.93
CA GLY A 47 -0.38 3.53 -23.82
C GLY A 47 -0.31 2.99 -22.40
N VAL A 48 0.41 1.85 -22.24
CA VAL A 48 0.54 1.15 -20.95
C VAL A 48 1.27 2.01 -19.91
N ALA A 49 2.31 2.74 -20.31
CA ALA A 49 3.07 3.60 -19.39
C ALA A 49 2.19 4.74 -18.81
N SER A 50 1.27 5.28 -19.60
CA SER A 50 0.27 6.26 -19.13
C SER A 50 -0.69 5.63 -18.11
N GLN A 51 -1.08 4.37 -18.30
CA GLN A 51 -1.92 3.64 -17.33
C GLN A 51 -1.16 3.36 -16.02
N VAL A 52 0.12 3.00 -16.10
CA VAL A 52 0.96 2.86 -14.90
C VAL A 52 1.03 4.18 -14.15
N LEU A 53 1.31 5.29 -14.84
CA LEU A 53 1.37 6.64 -14.24
C LEU A 53 0.07 7.02 -13.52
N ALA A 54 -1.09 6.69 -14.10
CA ALA A 54 -2.39 6.96 -13.47
C ALA A 54 -2.62 6.19 -12.16
N ASN A 55 -1.87 5.11 -11.93
CA ASN A 55 -1.96 4.27 -10.74
C ASN A 55 -0.81 4.48 -9.74
N VAL A 56 0.14 5.35 -10.01
CA VAL A 56 1.28 5.64 -9.13
C VAL A 56 0.83 6.44 -7.90
N SER A 57 1.45 6.17 -6.76
CA SER A 57 1.18 6.86 -5.49
C SER A 57 2.46 7.36 -4.85
N ARG A 58 2.45 8.61 -4.39
CA ARG A 58 3.55 9.20 -3.59
C ARG A 58 3.56 8.71 -2.14
N PHE A 59 2.55 7.98 -1.72
CA PHE A 59 2.32 7.58 -0.33
C PHE A 59 2.65 6.11 -0.05
N ALA A 60 3.07 5.35 -1.06
CA ALA A 60 3.48 3.97 -0.87
C ALA A 60 4.92 3.93 -0.35
N ASP A 61 5.09 3.57 0.91
CA ASP A 61 6.43 3.45 1.52
C ASP A 61 7.13 2.14 1.10
N SER A 62 6.37 1.17 0.61
CA SER A 62 6.89 -0.11 0.15
C SER A 62 6.17 -0.64 -1.09
N GLY A 63 6.82 -1.55 -1.83
CA GLY A 63 6.18 -2.24 -2.95
C GLY A 63 4.96 -3.06 -2.53
N LEU A 64 4.95 -3.62 -1.31
CA LEU A 64 3.79 -4.34 -0.77
C LEU A 64 2.57 -3.45 -0.62
N GLU A 65 2.76 -2.21 -0.19
CA GLU A 65 1.67 -1.24 -0.10
C GLU A 65 1.08 -0.92 -1.48
N SER A 66 1.93 -0.82 -2.51
CA SER A 66 1.46 -0.63 -3.88
C SER A 66 0.55 -1.78 -4.33
N PHE A 67 0.94 -3.04 -4.06
CA PHE A 67 0.12 -4.20 -4.38
C PHE A 67 -1.21 -4.18 -3.63
N VAL A 68 -1.18 -3.96 -2.32
CA VAL A 68 -2.39 -3.92 -1.48
C VAL A 68 -3.33 -2.82 -1.95
N ARG A 69 -2.82 -1.62 -2.22
CA ARG A 69 -3.61 -0.49 -2.71
C ARG A 69 -4.34 -0.82 -4.01
N LEU A 70 -3.63 -1.38 -4.99
CA LEU A 70 -4.22 -1.74 -6.28
C LEU A 70 -5.28 -2.83 -6.12
N ARG A 71 -5.00 -3.83 -5.28
CA ARG A 71 -5.90 -4.95 -5.02
C ARG A 71 -7.12 -4.58 -4.18
N LEU A 72 -7.10 -3.46 -3.46
CA LEU A 72 -8.25 -2.93 -2.73
C LEU A 72 -9.03 -1.86 -3.50
N ALA A 73 -8.57 -1.44 -4.69
CA ALA A 73 -9.19 -0.35 -5.44
C ALA A 73 -10.66 -0.62 -5.85
N TRP A 74 -11.09 -1.89 -5.92
CA TRP A 74 -12.48 -2.26 -6.21
C TRP A 74 -13.42 -2.07 -5.02
N LEU A 75 -12.89 -1.99 -3.79
CA LEU A 75 -13.70 -1.67 -2.61
C LEU A 75 -14.20 -0.24 -2.72
N LYS A 76 -15.52 -0.07 -2.81
CA LYS A 76 -16.16 1.25 -2.84
C LYS A 76 -16.28 1.83 -1.42
N LEU A 77 -15.20 1.81 -0.66
CA LEU A 77 -15.09 2.34 0.68
C LEU A 77 -14.03 3.43 0.71
N ARG A 78 -14.12 4.30 1.70
CA ARG A 78 -13.04 5.23 1.99
C ARG A 78 -11.83 4.46 2.49
N ILE A 79 -10.72 4.53 1.76
CA ILE A 79 -9.44 3.94 2.13
C ILE A 79 -8.42 5.07 2.19
N VAL A 80 -7.85 5.28 3.37
CA VAL A 80 -6.85 6.33 3.60
C VAL A 80 -5.49 5.66 3.79
N PRO A 81 -4.56 5.80 2.84
CA PRO A 81 -3.21 5.29 3.01
C PRO A 81 -2.43 6.17 3.99
N GLN A 82 -1.50 5.57 4.71
CA GLN A 82 -0.60 6.23 5.64
C GLN A 82 -1.31 7.16 6.63
N ALA A 83 -2.44 6.68 7.16
CA ALA A 83 -3.28 7.45 8.06
C ALA A 83 -2.65 7.60 9.46
N TRP A 84 -2.88 8.75 10.08
CA TRP A 84 -2.57 8.96 11.49
C TRP A 84 -3.78 8.66 12.35
N VAL A 85 -3.66 7.68 13.23
CA VAL A 85 -4.72 7.24 14.14
C VAL A 85 -4.18 7.26 15.57
N LEU A 86 -4.73 8.12 16.43
CA LEU A 86 -4.30 8.28 17.83
C LEU A 86 -2.78 8.52 18.00
N GLY A 87 -2.18 9.27 17.07
CA GLY A 87 -0.74 9.53 17.09
C GLY A 87 0.14 8.42 16.49
N HIS A 88 -0.47 7.35 15.98
CA HIS A 88 0.22 6.25 15.32
C HIS A 88 -0.03 6.28 13.81
N ARG A 89 1.01 6.07 13.03
CA ARG A 89 0.92 5.93 11.58
C ARG A 89 0.54 4.49 11.25
N VAL A 90 -0.50 4.33 10.45
CA VAL A 90 -1.01 3.02 9.99
C VAL A 90 -0.99 2.97 8.47
N ASP A 91 -0.76 1.79 7.87
CA ASP A 91 -0.62 1.69 6.43
C ASP A 91 -1.92 2.01 5.70
N TYR A 92 -3.04 1.50 6.19
CA TYR A 92 -4.37 1.82 5.67
C TYR A 92 -5.42 1.91 6.77
N LEU A 93 -6.26 2.95 6.67
CA LEU A 93 -7.52 3.04 7.41
C LEU A 93 -8.66 2.84 6.42
N ILE A 94 -9.45 1.78 6.60
CA ILE A 94 -10.60 1.42 5.78
C ILE A 94 -11.88 1.80 6.53
N GLY A 95 -12.68 2.66 5.93
CA GLY A 95 -13.84 3.26 6.60
C GLY A 95 -13.41 4.14 7.77
N ASP A 96 -14.05 3.97 8.93
CA ASP A 96 -13.80 4.77 10.12
C ASP A 96 -12.88 4.06 11.14
N ARG A 97 -12.82 2.71 11.12
CA ARG A 97 -12.25 1.94 12.24
C ARG A 97 -11.46 0.69 11.88
N LEU A 98 -11.47 0.23 10.62
CA LEU A 98 -10.70 -0.94 10.23
C LEU A 98 -9.31 -0.52 9.78
N ILE A 99 -8.30 -0.98 10.49
CA ILE A 99 -6.88 -0.72 10.20
C ILE A 99 -6.29 -1.95 9.53
N LEU A 100 -5.58 -1.76 8.43
CA LEU A 100 -4.76 -2.77 7.80
C LEU A 100 -3.30 -2.37 7.94
N LEU A 101 -2.50 -3.24 8.55
CA LEU A 101 -1.06 -3.11 8.71
C LEU A 101 -0.34 -4.14 7.85
N ILE A 102 0.75 -3.71 7.22
CA ILE A 102 1.56 -4.55 6.33
C ILE A 102 2.91 -4.78 7.00
N ASP A 103 3.12 -5.99 7.49
CA ASP A 103 4.37 -6.36 8.13
C ASP A 103 5.45 -6.63 7.07
N GLY A 104 6.52 -5.84 7.09
CA GLY A 104 7.72 -6.10 6.29
C GLY A 104 8.45 -7.35 6.79
N SER A 105 9.36 -7.87 5.96
CA SER A 105 10.09 -9.12 6.23
C SER A 105 11.09 -9.06 7.42
N GLN A 106 11.21 -7.93 8.10
CA GLN A 106 12.22 -7.71 9.15
C GLN A 106 11.66 -6.92 10.34
N HIS A 107 10.99 -7.62 11.26
CA HIS A 107 10.70 -7.05 12.57
C HIS A 107 11.10 -8.03 13.67
N GLU A 108 12.28 -7.81 14.25
CA GLU A 108 12.79 -8.62 15.38
C GLU A 108 12.67 -7.86 16.71
N GLY A 109 12.18 -8.56 17.73
CA GLY A 109 12.38 -8.28 19.15
C GLY A 109 11.72 -7.01 19.69
N LYS A 110 12.45 -5.90 19.80
CA LYS A 110 11.97 -4.64 20.40
C LYS A 110 10.82 -3.99 19.64
N GLN A 111 10.90 -3.99 18.32
CA GLN A 111 9.87 -3.41 17.45
C GLN A 111 8.54 -4.14 17.64
N ARG A 112 8.56 -5.47 17.71
CA ARG A 112 7.38 -6.31 17.92
C ARG A 112 6.65 -6.02 19.24
N ARG A 113 7.37 -5.64 20.29
CA ARG A 113 6.76 -5.25 21.58
C ARG A 113 6.08 -3.88 21.50
N LEU A 114 6.69 -2.93 20.82
CA LEU A 114 6.09 -1.60 20.60
C LEU A 114 4.84 -1.72 19.73
N ASP A 115 4.90 -2.50 18.67
CA ASP A 115 3.77 -2.76 17.78
C ASP A 115 2.59 -3.39 18.52
N ASN A 116 2.86 -4.37 19.41
CA ASN A 116 1.81 -4.98 20.23
C ASN A 116 1.16 -3.99 21.22
N ALA A 117 1.93 -3.08 21.80
CA ALA A 117 1.41 -2.05 22.70
C ALA A 117 0.51 -1.05 21.94
N HIS A 118 0.92 -0.65 20.73
CA HIS A 118 0.13 0.21 19.84
C HIS A 118 -1.17 -0.47 19.41
N ASP A 119 -1.09 -1.74 19.00
CA ASP A 119 -2.28 -2.52 18.63
C ASP A 119 -3.26 -2.62 19.79
N PHE A 120 -2.77 -2.82 21.00
CA PHE A 120 -3.61 -2.88 22.18
C PHE A 120 -4.33 -1.55 22.43
N GLU A 121 -3.62 -0.41 22.35
CA GLU A 121 -4.20 0.92 22.51
C GLU A 121 -5.28 1.19 21.45
N LEU A 122 -5.01 0.90 20.20
CA LEU A 122 -5.95 1.07 19.10
C LEU A 122 -7.22 0.23 19.31
N ARG A 123 -7.08 -1.04 19.72
CA ARG A 123 -8.21 -1.92 20.02
C ARG A 123 -9.04 -1.43 21.20
N GLN A 124 -8.42 -0.90 22.25
CA GLN A 124 -9.12 -0.30 23.40
C GLN A 124 -9.98 0.91 22.97
N ARG A 125 -9.58 1.61 21.91
CA ARG A 125 -10.33 2.73 21.33
C ARG A 125 -11.35 2.28 20.27
N GLY A 126 -11.52 0.97 20.10
CA GLY A 126 -12.53 0.36 19.23
C GLY A 126 -12.12 0.29 17.76
N TYR A 127 -10.83 0.36 17.44
CA TYR A 127 -10.31 0.04 16.12
C TYR A 127 -10.14 -1.47 15.99
N GLU A 128 -10.39 -1.98 14.79
CA GLU A 128 -10.08 -3.36 14.42
C GLU A 128 -8.81 -3.37 13.57
N ILE A 129 -7.94 -4.35 13.82
CA ILE A 129 -6.63 -4.42 13.17
C ILE A 129 -6.47 -5.75 12.46
N ILE A 130 -6.20 -5.69 11.18
CA ILE A 130 -5.75 -6.80 10.35
C ILE A 130 -4.27 -6.59 10.06
N ARG A 131 -3.44 -7.58 10.36
CA ARG A 131 -2.03 -7.62 9.94
C ARG A 131 -1.86 -8.63 8.82
N VAL A 132 -1.07 -8.25 7.83
CA VAL A 132 -0.72 -9.10 6.70
C VAL A 132 0.76 -9.01 6.42
N GLY A 133 1.40 -10.13 6.18
CA GLY A 133 2.81 -10.21 5.87
C GLY A 133 3.09 -10.32 4.36
N TYR A 134 4.38 -10.29 4.01
CA TYR A 134 4.85 -10.44 2.64
C TYR A 134 4.28 -11.68 1.95
N VAL A 135 4.35 -12.84 2.63
CA VAL A 135 3.91 -14.12 2.05
C VAL A 135 2.41 -14.10 1.74
N GLU A 136 1.61 -13.57 2.67
CA GLU A 136 0.15 -13.47 2.47
C GLU A 136 -0.20 -12.52 1.32
N VAL A 137 0.45 -11.36 1.25
CA VAL A 137 0.20 -10.39 0.17
C VAL A 137 0.59 -10.96 -1.19
N MET A 138 1.77 -11.58 -1.30
CA MET A 138 2.33 -12.00 -2.59
C MET A 138 1.79 -13.35 -3.07
N PHE A 139 1.51 -14.28 -2.17
CA PHE A 139 1.23 -15.68 -2.53
C PHE A 139 -0.12 -16.20 -2.06
N ASP A 140 -0.82 -15.48 -1.15
CA ASP A 140 -2.14 -15.88 -0.64
C ASP A 140 -3.10 -14.69 -0.49
N TRP A 141 -3.14 -13.84 -1.49
CA TRP A 141 -4.05 -12.70 -1.52
C TRP A 141 -5.52 -13.06 -1.29
N PRO A 142 -6.06 -14.20 -1.80
CA PRO A 142 -7.43 -14.59 -1.50
C PRO A 142 -7.74 -14.71 0.00
N ALA A 143 -6.81 -15.21 0.81
CA ALA A 143 -6.99 -15.27 2.26
C ALA A 143 -7.01 -13.87 2.90
N VAL A 144 -6.14 -12.96 2.44
CA VAL A 144 -6.15 -11.54 2.89
C VAL A 144 -7.48 -10.88 2.54
N GLN A 145 -7.92 -11.04 1.29
CA GLN A 145 -9.19 -10.48 0.83
C GLN A 145 -10.37 -11.01 1.62
N LEU A 146 -10.39 -12.30 1.92
CA LEU A 146 -11.44 -12.91 2.75
C LEU A 146 -11.49 -12.32 4.15
N LYS A 147 -10.34 -12.15 4.82
CA LYS A 147 -10.26 -11.50 6.15
C LYS A 147 -10.86 -10.08 6.12
N ILE A 148 -10.49 -9.29 5.11
CA ILE A 148 -10.99 -7.92 4.94
C ILE A 148 -12.51 -7.94 4.70
N MET A 149 -12.99 -8.79 3.81
CA MET A 149 -14.42 -8.92 3.49
C MET A 149 -15.24 -9.36 4.69
N GLN A 150 -14.74 -10.29 5.50
CA GLN A 150 -15.40 -10.72 6.74
C GLN A 150 -15.49 -9.56 7.75
N ALA A 151 -14.42 -8.81 7.96
CA ALA A 151 -14.42 -7.65 8.84
C ALA A 151 -15.42 -6.57 8.37
N ILE A 152 -15.48 -6.33 7.06
CA ILE A 152 -16.44 -5.39 6.46
C ILE A 152 -17.87 -5.91 6.64
N GLY A 153 -18.14 -7.19 6.38
CA GLY A 153 -19.45 -7.82 6.55
C GLY A 153 -19.96 -7.77 7.98
N LEU A 154 -19.06 -7.83 8.96
CA LEU A 154 -19.36 -7.65 10.39
C LEU A 154 -19.49 -6.17 10.83
N GLY A 155 -19.34 -5.22 9.91
CA GLY A 155 -19.44 -3.80 10.22
C GLY A 155 -18.25 -3.22 11.00
N MET A 156 -17.11 -3.93 11.08
CA MET A 156 -15.93 -3.51 11.85
C MET A 156 -15.26 -2.24 11.31
N HIS A 157 -15.57 -1.86 10.07
CA HIS A 157 -15.11 -0.62 9.44
C HIS A 157 -15.97 0.60 9.81
N LEU A 158 -17.12 0.40 10.45
CA LEU A 158 -18.06 1.46 10.77
C LEU A 158 -17.87 1.99 12.21
N LYS A 159 -18.10 3.28 12.40
CA LYS A 159 -18.15 3.87 13.74
C LYS A 159 -19.30 3.26 14.54
N LYS A 160 -19.01 2.69 15.71
CA LYS A 160 -20.09 2.26 16.63
C LYS A 160 -20.89 3.50 17.03
N ARG A 161 -22.18 3.42 16.85
CA ARG A 161 -23.12 4.44 17.30
C ARG A 161 -23.23 4.44 18.81
#